data_39a77175c5362eec10b7d9769b8ef883
#
_entry.id   39a77175c5362eec10b7d9769b8ef883
#
_cell.length_a   1.000
_cell.length_b   1.000
_cell.length_c   1.000
_cell.angle_alpha   90.00
_cell.angle_beta   90.00
_cell.angle_gamma   90.00
#
_symmetry.space_group_name_H-M   'P 1'
#
loop_
_entity.id
_entity.type
_entity.pdbx_description
1 polymer ?
#
loop_
_entity_poly.entity_id
_entity_poly.type
_entity_poly.pdbx_seq_one_letter_code
_entity_poly.pdbx_strand_id
1 'polypeptide(L)'
;TMQRGGPVVGFNVSFDFAILEAELKRHGLQTLRQRLEGKLEPIVDPLVLDRILDRYRKGKRNLASVCTAYDLPLRDDFHNAQADVAATLDLLGAMSERFPELLEMGPGEIMQFQAEGHSQWAQSFNEFMAARKPDFHPVSPRWP
;
A
#
# COMPACT_ATOMS: atom_id res chain seq x y z
N THR A 1 -5.05 17.07 3.76
CA THR A 1 -3.75 16.78 3.13
C THR A 1 -3.93 16.59 1.62
N MET A 2 -4.64 15.57 1.14
CA MET A 2 -4.83 15.26 -0.29
C MET A 2 -5.43 16.43 -1.09
N GLN A 3 -6.45 17.13 -0.57
CA GLN A 3 -7.01 18.32 -1.21
C GLN A 3 -5.99 19.45 -1.45
N ARG A 4 -4.88 19.45 -0.72
CA ARG A 4 -3.77 20.39 -0.85
C ARG A 4 -2.59 19.83 -1.63
N GLY A 5 -2.77 18.67 -2.28
CA GLY A 5 -1.72 17.98 -3.04
C GLY A 5 -0.64 17.29 -2.18
N GLY A 6 -0.83 17.21 -0.87
CA GLY A 6 0.10 16.51 0.04
C GLY A 6 -0.06 14.99 -0.05
N PRO A 7 1.05 14.22 -0.06
CA PRO A 7 0.99 12.76 -0.13
C PRO A 7 0.40 12.15 1.14
N VAL A 8 -0.28 11.02 0.97
CA VAL A 8 -0.68 10.13 2.06
C VAL A 8 0.18 8.89 1.98
N VAL A 9 0.88 8.59 3.06
CA VAL A 9 1.71 7.39 3.19
C VAL A 9 1.04 6.44 4.16
N GLY A 10 0.89 5.19 3.76
CA GLY A 10 0.34 4.16 4.63
C GLY A 10 0.67 2.77 4.12
N PHE A 11 0.80 1.83 5.05
CA PHE A 11 1.07 0.43 4.72
C PHE A 11 -0.25 -0.32 4.50
N ASN A 12 -0.47 -0.84 3.30
CA ASN A 12 -1.72 -1.51 2.91
C ASN A 12 -2.94 -0.56 2.86
N VAL A 13 -2.76 0.62 2.31
CA VAL A 13 -3.78 1.70 2.31
C VAL A 13 -5.09 1.32 1.65
N SER A 14 -5.11 0.38 0.71
CA SER A 14 -6.36 -0.09 0.07
C SER A 14 -7.34 -0.64 1.09
N PHE A 15 -6.85 -1.30 2.14
CA PHE A 15 -7.68 -1.81 3.24
C PHE A 15 -8.30 -0.67 4.05
N ASP A 16 -7.49 0.32 4.42
CA ASP A 16 -7.95 1.48 5.21
C ASP A 16 -8.96 2.32 4.42
N PHE A 17 -8.70 2.56 3.13
CA PHE A 17 -9.64 3.26 2.27
C PHE A 17 -10.94 2.49 2.08
N ALA A 18 -10.90 1.17 1.94
CA ALA A 18 -12.11 0.35 1.81
C ALA A 18 -12.99 0.44 3.06
N ILE A 19 -12.39 0.35 4.25
CA ILE A 19 -13.11 0.50 5.52
C ILE A 19 -13.71 1.92 5.63
N LEU A 20 -12.90 2.94 5.39
CA LEU A 20 -13.34 4.33 5.51
C LEU A 20 -14.47 4.66 4.52
N GLU A 21 -14.38 4.21 3.28
CA GLU A 21 -15.44 4.37 2.28
C GLU A 21 -16.74 3.66 2.71
N ALA A 22 -16.64 2.44 3.26
CA ALA A 22 -17.78 1.70 3.76
C ALA A 22 -18.45 2.42 4.95
N GLU A 23 -17.67 2.92 5.90
CA GLU A 23 -18.17 3.66 7.05
C GLU A 23 -18.82 4.99 6.65
N LEU A 24 -18.21 5.74 5.76
CA LEU A 24 -18.79 6.99 5.24
C LEU A 24 -20.14 6.73 4.57
N LYS A 25 -20.25 5.69 3.75
CA LYS A 25 -21.54 5.27 3.15
C LYS A 25 -22.56 4.86 4.19
N ARG A 26 -22.16 4.07 5.19
CA ARG A 26 -23.04 3.61 6.26
C ARG A 26 -23.66 4.77 7.06
N HIS A 27 -22.92 5.85 7.23
CA HIS A 27 -23.36 7.06 7.92
C HIS A 27 -23.99 8.11 7.00
N GLY A 28 -24.25 7.81 5.73
CA GLY A 28 -24.84 8.74 4.77
C GLY A 28 -23.96 9.95 4.46
N LEU A 29 -22.65 9.83 4.69
CA LEU A 29 -21.66 10.88 4.40
C LEU A 29 -21.07 10.72 3.00
N GLN A 30 -20.60 11.84 2.44
CA GLN A 30 -19.85 11.78 1.18
C GLN A 30 -18.59 10.93 1.34
N THR A 31 -18.38 10.01 0.41
CA THR A 31 -17.17 9.18 0.35
C THR A 31 -15.93 10.02 0.06
N LEU A 32 -14.75 9.47 0.31
CA LEU A 32 -13.49 10.13 -0.05
C LEU A 32 -13.41 10.41 -1.55
N ARG A 33 -13.83 9.43 -2.37
CA ARG A 33 -13.82 9.58 -3.85
C ARG A 33 -14.75 10.69 -4.30
N GLN A 34 -15.92 10.86 -3.67
CA GLN A 34 -16.82 11.97 -3.96
C GLN A 34 -16.22 13.32 -3.56
N ARG A 35 -15.58 13.39 -2.38
CA ARG A 35 -14.96 14.63 -1.87
C ARG A 35 -13.71 15.04 -2.66
N LEU A 36 -13.00 14.09 -3.24
CA LEU A 36 -11.77 14.30 -3.99
C LEU A 36 -11.98 14.17 -5.50
N GLU A 37 -13.24 14.25 -5.96
CA GLU A 37 -13.61 14.17 -7.38
C GLU A 37 -13.01 12.96 -8.11
N GLY A 38 -12.94 11.83 -7.39
CA GLY A 38 -12.36 10.58 -7.89
C GLY A 38 -10.83 10.48 -7.78
N LYS A 39 -10.14 11.54 -7.38
CA LYS A 39 -8.67 11.58 -7.31
C LYS A 39 -8.16 11.27 -5.91
N LEU A 40 -7.89 9.99 -5.63
CA LEU A 40 -7.19 9.55 -4.42
C LEU A 40 -5.68 9.56 -4.67
N GLU A 41 -5.09 10.76 -4.73
CA GLU A 41 -3.67 10.94 -5.03
C GLU A 41 -3.10 12.23 -4.41
N PRO A 42 -1.79 12.32 -4.14
CA PRO A 42 -0.83 11.21 -4.23
C PRO A 42 -0.89 10.27 -3.02
N ILE A 43 -0.73 8.98 -3.28
CA ILE A 43 -0.63 7.93 -2.24
C ILE A 43 0.68 7.18 -2.44
N VAL A 44 1.34 6.82 -1.34
CA VAL A 44 2.53 5.95 -1.34
C VAL A 44 2.29 4.81 -0.34
N ASP A 45 2.31 3.59 -0.84
CA ASP A 45 2.07 2.37 -0.07
C ASP A 45 3.31 1.47 -0.09
N PRO A 46 4.10 1.44 1.00
CA PRO A 46 5.30 0.60 1.06
C PRO A 46 5.03 -0.90 0.85
N LEU A 47 3.84 -1.42 1.16
CA LEU A 47 3.51 -2.81 0.85
C LEU A 47 3.45 -3.06 -0.65
N VAL A 48 2.84 -2.14 -1.40
CA VAL A 48 2.75 -2.24 -2.86
C VAL A 48 4.14 -2.11 -3.48
N LEU A 49 4.92 -1.13 -3.03
CA LEU A 49 6.31 -0.95 -3.47
C LEU A 49 7.16 -2.20 -3.19
N ASP A 50 7.07 -2.78 -1.99
CA ASP A 50 7.79 -4.00 -1.62
C ASP A 50 7.43 -5.19 -2.54
N ARG A 51 6.16 -5.33 -2.91
CA ARG A 51 5.71 -6.38 -3.85
C ARG A 51 6.28 -6.21 -5.25
N ILE A 52 6.52 -4.97 -5.67
CA ILE A 52 7.08 -4.65 -6.99
C ILE A 52 8.60 -4.82 -6.98
N LEU A 53 9.27 -4.20 -6.01
CA LEU A 53 10.73 -4.06 -5.95
C LEU A 53 11.42 -5.34 -5.47
N ASP A 54 10.78 -6.10 -4.57
CA ASP A 54 11.29 -7.36 -4.03
C ASP A 54 10.30 -8.51 -4.29
N ARG A 55 9.91 -8.65 -5.53
CA ARG A 55 8.83 -9.54 -6.01
C ARG A 55 8.99 -10.99 -5.57
N TYR A 56 10.23 -11.49 -5.57
CA TYR A 56 10.50 -12.91 -5.35
C TYR A 56 10.85 -13.26 -3.91
N ARG A 57 10.88 -12.28 -3.00
CA ARG A 57 11.13 -12.55 -1.59
C ARG A 57 10.02 -13.42 -1.01
N LYS A 58 10.44 -14.53 -0.40
CA LYS A 58 9.53 -15.48 0.26
C LYS A 58 9.14 -14.97 1.65
N GLY A 59 7.98 -15.42 2.12
CA GLY A 59 7.51 -15.15 3.47
C GLY A 59 6.39 -14.12 3.54
N LYS A 60 6.05 -13.74 4.76
CA LYS A 60 4.99 -12.78 5.05
C LYS A 60 5.39 -11.36 4.65
N ARG A 61 4.41 -10.56 4.28
CA ARG A 61 4.58 -9.14 3.93
C ARG A 61 3.69 -8.24 4.81
N ASN A 62 3.61 -8.54 6.11
CA ASN A 62 3.10 -7.58 7.08
C ASN A 62 4.18 -6.53 7.41
N LEU A 63 3.81 -5.44 8.06
CA LEU A 63 4.72 -4.32 8.34
C LEU A 63 5.99 -4.78 9.06
N ALA A 64 5.87 -5.59 10.11
CA ALA A 64 7.02 -6.10 10.87
C ALA A 64 7.97 -6.95 10.00
N SER A 65 7.42 -7.86 9.18
CA SER A 65 8.22 -8.71 8.30
C SER A 65 8.94 -7.91 7.21
N VAL A 66 8.31 -6.89 6.67
CA VAL A 66 8.93 -6.02 5.66
C VAL A 66 9.99 -5.13 6.29
N CYS A 67 9.74 -4.55 7.47
CA CYS A 67 10.78 -3.81 8.22
C CYS A 67 12.01 -4.68 8.46
N THR A 68 11.83 -5.93 8.89
CA THR A 68 12.94 -6.88 9.07
C THR A 68 13.72 -7.12 7.78
N ALA A 69 13.05 -7.23 6.63
CA ALA A 69 13.70 -7.42 5.34
C ALA A 69 14.54 -6.21 4.89
N TYR A 70 14.28 -5.04 5.45
CA TYR A 70 15.04 -3.80 5.23
C TYR A 70 15.97 -3.46 6.41
N ASP A 71 16.27 -4.44 7.27
CA ASP A 71 17.18 -4.30 8.43
C ASP A 71 16.77 -3.22 9.43
N LEU A 72 15.48 -2.89 9.47
CA LEU A 72 14.93 -1.94 10.43
C LEU A 72 14.66 -2.62 11.78
N PRO A 73 14.95 -1.95 12.91
CA PRO A 73 14.68 -2.51 14.21
C PRO A 73 13.17 -2.67 14.43
N LEU A 74 12.77 -3.84 14.95
CA LEU A 74 11.41 -4.04 15.42
C LEU A 74 11.21 -3.23 16.71
N ARG A 75 10.16 -2.45 16.76
CA ARG A 75 9.77 -1.70 17.97
C ARG A 75 8.95 -2.61 18.88
N ASP A 76 9.20 -2.57 20.18
CA ASP A 76 8.51 -3.41 21.17
C ASP A 76 7.01 -3.08 21.30
N ASP A 77 6.59 -1.93 20.79
CA ASP A 77 5.24 -1.39 20.85
C ASP A 77 4.45 -1.56 19.52
N PHE A 78 4.84 -2.52 18.66
CA PHE A 78 4.04 -2.91 17.50
C PHE A 78 2.58 -3.16 17.91
N HIS A 79 1.63 -2.59 17.18
CA HIS A 79 0.18 -2.48 17.43
C HIS A 79 -0.26 -1.17 18.12
N ASN A 80 0.66 -0.23 18.31
CA ASN A 80 0.30 1.15 18.58
C ASN A 80 0.28 1.90 17.25
N ALA A 81 -0.82 2.57 16.92
CA ALA A 81 -0.99 3.28 15.66
C ALA A 81 0.13 4.30 15.37
N GLN A 82 0.65 4.95 16.40
CA GLN A 82 1.74 5.91 16.25
C GLN A 82 3.07 5.21 15.91
N ALA A 83 3.35 4.06 16.53
CA ALA A 83 4.53 3.26 16.23
C ALA A 83 4.47 2.69 14.81
N ASP A 84 3.30 2.24 14.37
CA ASP A 84 3.09 1.72 13.02
C ASP A 84 3.27 2.80 11.95
N VAL A 85 2.80 4.03 12.20
CA VAL A 85 3.05 5.18 11.31
C VAL A 85 4.55 5.49 11.22
N ALA A 86 5.25 5.57 12.37
CA ALA A 86 6.68 5.82 12.39
C ALA A 86 7.46 4.71 11.65
N ALA A 87 7.14 3.44 11.89
CA ALA A 87 7.75 2.31 11.20
C ALA A 87 7.50 2.34 9.68
N THR A 88 6.32 2.77 9.25
CA THR A 88 5.98 2.92 7.83
C THR A 88 6.83 3.99 7.16
N LEU A 89 7.07 5.12 7.83
CA LEU A 89 7.94 6.18 7.32
C LEU A 89 9.41 5.77 7.29
N ASP A 90 9.90 5.11 8.35
CA ASP A 90 11.26 4.56 8.39
C ASP A 90 11.46 3.54 7.25
N LEU A 91 10.46 2.68 7.01
CA LEU A 91 10.47 1.72 5.92
C LEU A 91 10.55 2.41 4.54
N LEU A 92 9.74 3.44 4.31
CA LEU A 92 9.80 4.19 3.06
C LEU A 92 11.16 4.84 2.86
N GLY A 93 11.78 5.37 3.92
CA GLY A 93 13.15 5.88 3.90
C GLY A 93 14.16 4.81 3.47
N ALA A 94 14.13 3.64 4.12
CA ALA A 94 15.03 2.52 3.79
C ALA A 94 14.81 1.99 2.36
N MET A 95 13.56 1.96 1.87
CA MET A 95 13.25 1.63 0.48
C MET A 95 13.88 2.64 -0.49
N SER A 96 13.78 3.93 -0.19
CA SER A 96 14.36 4.99 -1.04
C SER A 96 15.88 4.95 -1.09
N GLU A 97 16.54 4.52 -0.01
CA GLU A 97 17.98 4.29 0.01
C GLU A 97 18.38 3.08 -0.82
N ARG A 98 17.62 1.98 -0.74
CA ARG A 98 17.89 0.75 -1.50
C ARG A 98 17.54 0.88 -2.99
N PHE A 99 16.50 1.66 -3.31
CA PHE A 99 15.95 1.89 -4.64
C PHE A 99 15.84 3.39 -4.92
N PRO A 100 16.99 4.07 -5.23
CA PRO A 100 17.02 5.53 -5.41
C PRO A 100 16.09 6.06 -6.51
N GLU A 101 15.73 5.23 -7.47
CA GLU A 101 14.76 5.55 -8.53
C GLU A 101 13.40 6.00 -7.99
N LEU A 102 13.02 5.59 -6.78
CA LEU A 102 11.79 6.04 -6.16
C LEU A 102 11.78 7.55 -5.89
N LEU A 103 12.95 8.13 -5.61
CA LEU A 103 13.09 9.57 -5.35
C LEU A 103 13.05 10.41 -6.62
N GLU A 104 13.25 9.79 -7.78
CA GLU A 104 13.21 10.46 -9.08
C GLU A 104 11.78 10.54 -9.64
N MET A 105 10.84 9.75 -9.09
CA MET A 105 9.46 9.71 -9.53
C MET A 105 8.66 10.90 -8.98
N GLY A 106 7.97 11.61 -9.87
CA GLY A 106 6.97 12.59 -9.48
C GLY A 106 5.70 11.93 -8.91
N PRO A 107 4.77 12.73 -8.34
CA PRO A 107 3.54 12.21 -7.72
C PRO A 107 2.68 11.35 -8.66
N GLY A 108 2.53 11.74 -9.92
CA GLY A 108 1.78 10.97 -10.93
C GLY A 108 2.51 9.67 -11.32
N GLU A 109 3.83 9.72 -11.45
CA GLU A 109 4.65 8.56 -11.81
C GLU A 109 4.65 7.49 -10.73
N ILE A 110 4.79 7.87 -9.45
CA ILE A 110 4.74 6.92 -8.33
C ILE A 110 3.35 6.28 -8.20
N MET A 111 2.28 7.03 -8.48
CA MET A 111 0.93 6.50 -8.51
C MET A 111 0.75 5.46 -9.62
N GLN A 112 1.19 5.77 -10.84
CA GLN A 112 1.12 4.86 -11.97
C GLN A 112 1.97 3.61 -11.73
N PHE A 113 3.19 3.75 -11.26
CA PHE A 113 4.10 2.66 -10.93
C PHE A 113 3.46 1.66 -9.96
N GLN A 114 2.83 2.17 -8.89
CA GLN A 114 2.14 1.33 -7.91
C GLN A 114 0.89 0.66 -8.49
N ALA A 115 0.08 1.38 -9.24
CA ALA A 115 -1.15 0.85 -9.82
C ALA A 115 -0.86 -0.29 -10.82
N GLU A 116 0.12 -0.10 -11.70
CA GLU A 116 0.55 -1.12 -12.67
C GLU A 116 1.15 -2.34 -11.97
N GLY A 117 2.05 -2.12 -11.02
CA GLY A 117 2.68 -3.20 -10.27
C GLY A 117 1.71 -3.99 -9.41
N HIS A 118 0.75 -3.31 -8.76
CA HIS A 118 -0.32 -3.98 -8.03
C HIS A 118 -1.20 -4.83 -8.96
N SER A 119 -1.58 -4.30 -10.12
CA SER A 119 -2.39 -5.03 -11.10
C SER A 119 -1.69 -6.32 -11.55
N GLN A 120 -0.41 -6.25 -11.89
CA GLN A 120 0.39 -7.42 -12.28
C GLN A 120 0.52 -8.44 -11.14
N TRP A 121 0.76 -7.96 -9.91
CA TRP A 121 0.83 -8.82 -8.74
C TRP A 121 -0.52 -9.51 -8.49
N ALA A 122 -1.62 -8.77 -8.51
CA ALA A 122 -2.96 -9.31 -8.27
C ALA A 122 -3.34 -10.39 -9.29
N GLN A 123 -3.05 -10.18 -10.56
CA GLN A 123 -3.27 -11.17 -11.62
C GLN A 123 -2.50 -12.46 -11.34
N SER A 124 -1.19 -12.38 -11.14
CA SER A 124 -0.34 -13.53 -10.86
C SER A 124 -0.76 -14.26 -9.57
N PHE A 125 -1.13 -13.51 -8.53
CA PHE A 125 -1.60 -14.07 -7.26
C PHE A 125 -2.94 -14.79 -7.42
N ASN A 126 -3.87 -14.20 -8.15
CA ASN A 126 -5.18 -14.78 -8.40
C ASN A 126 -5.07 -16.10 -9.20
N GLU A 127 -4.23 -16.14 -10.24
CA GLU A 127 -3.95 -17.34 -11.01
C GLU A 127 -3.36 -18.45 -10.13
N PHE A 128 -2.36 -18.10 -9.31
CA PHE A 128 -1.73 -19.03 -8.38
C PHE A 128 -2.71 -19.59 -7.36
N MET A 129 -3.59 -18.75 -6.79
CA MET A 129 -4.57 -19.16 -5.78
C MET A 129 -5.74 -19.95 -6.38
N ALA A 130 -6.23 -19.56 -7.54
CA ALA A 130 -7.32 -20.26 -8.22
C ALA A 130 -6.97 -21.74 -8.52
N ALA A 131 -5.70 -22.02 -8.85
CA ALA A 131 -5.21 -23.37 -9.07
C ALA A 131 -5.13 -24.23 -7.78
N ARG A 132 -5.19 -23.62 -6.59
CA ARG A 132 -4.97 -24.29 -5.29
C ARG A 132 -6.18 -24.32 -4.37
N LYS A 133 -7.05 -23.32 -4.49
CA LYS A 133 -8.23 -23.15 -3.62
C LYS A 133 -9.45 -22.82 -4.48
N PRO A 134 -10.38 -23.78 -4.69
CA PRO A 134 -11.58 -23.54 -5.50
C PRO A 134 -12.46 -22.38 -5.00
N ASP A 135 -12.51 -22.17 -3.68
CA ASP A 135 -13.33 -21.14 -3.04
C ASP A 135 -12.57 -19.81 -2.81
N PHE A 136 -11.45 -19.62 -3.51
CA PHE A 136 -10.67 -18.39 -3.38
C PHE A 136 -11.40 -17.20 -3.99
N HIS A 137 -11.51 -16.12 -3.22
CA HIS A 137 -12.02 -14.85 -3.71
C HIS A 137 -10.88 -14.02 -4.30
N PRO A 138 -10.93 -13.70 -5.59
CA PRO A 138 -9.86 -12.95 -6.26
C PRO A 138 -9.63 -11.58 -5.62
N VAL A 139 -8.36 -11.19 -5.54
CA VAL A 139 -7.96 -9.83 -5.18
C VAL A 139 -8.23 -8.91 -6.36
N SER A 140 -8.78 -7.72 -6.09
CA SER A 140 -8.98 -6.71 -7.12
C SER A 140 -7.64 -6.29 -7.74
N PRO A 141 -7.51 -6.26 -9.07
CA PRO A 141 -6.33 -5.70 -9.73
C PRO A 141 -6.28 -4.17 -9.66
N ARG A 142 -7.36 -3.54 -9.21
CA ARG A 142 -7.45 -2.08 -9.09
C ARG A 142 -6.85 -1.61 -7.77
N TRP A 143 -5.99 -0.59 -7.83
CA TRP A 143 -5.37 0.06 -6.67
C TRP A 143 -5.45 1.60 -6.83
N PRO A 144 -5.63 2.34 -5.77
CA PRO A 144 -6.02 1.98 -4.40
C PRO A 144 -7.48 1.63 -4.26
#